data_e4c314fe34b5051d0cbf3ec069560981
#
_entry.id   e4c314fe34b5051d0cbf3ec069560981
#
_cell.length_a   1.000
_cell.length_b   1.000
_cell.length_c   1.000
_cell.angle_alpha   90.00
_cell.angle_beta   90.00
_cell.angle_gamma   90.00
#
_symmetry.space_group_name_H-M   'P 1'
#
loop_
_entity.id
_entity.type
_entity.pdbx_description
1 polymer ?
#
loop_
_entity_poly.entity_id
_entity_poly.type
_entity_poly.pdbx_seq_one_letter_code
_entity_poly.pdbx_strand_id
1 'polypeptide(L)'
;MVPVVGAVLLWGCASVGTSSRGAEGTRGLSQWPPAARPDVVGRRVVENFLARPLDFETGGKRTISNSEAMTWYGALVVAKLTGDTVLTRRLVERFEPLKAPNHPNVSLSHHLDASIFGAVPLEIFMQTGDSACLRLGLGFADRQWANPTPDGFTSQARWWIDDMYMISLIQLQAYRATRNPTYLDRDARMMAAYLDSLQRPNGLFFHGAEAPFYWGRANGWIAAAMAELLTELPPTHPSHPRIMDGYQRMMSAVLAYQSPTGLWRQLLDKPELWLETSSTGMLTFAMATGVRREWLDAGRYAPPVRRAWLALANEMDAQGDLRSVSVGTNPAPRDSAPRAQYQYYVARARRSGDYHGQGPLTWIAATLLR
;
A
#
# COMPACT_ATOMS: atom_id res chain seq x y z
N MET A 1 -73.06 25.38 -25.11
CA MET A 1 -71.70 25.89 -25.01
C MET A 1 -71.27 25.83 -23.55
N VAL A 2 -70.43 24.90 -23.19
CA VAL A 2 -69.90 24.71 -21.84
C VAL A 2 -68.40 24.88 -21.93
N PRO A 3 -67.73 25.74 -21.18
CA PRO A 3 -66.27 25.89 -21.22
C PRO A 3 -65.58 24.77 -20.39
N VAL A 4 -64.60 24.11 -21.01
CA VAL A 4 -63.70 23.15 -20.37
C VAL A 4 -62.58 23.93 -19.69
N VAL A 5 -62.46 23.79 -18.38
CA VAL A 5 -61.35 24.34 -17.60
C VAL A 5 -60.22 23.26 -17.57
N GLY A 6 -59.12 23.57 -18.20
CA GLY A 6 -57.92 22.74 -18.17
C GLY A 6 -57.12 23.00 -16.88
N ALA A 7 -56.90 21.95 -16.07
CA ALA A 7 -56.00 22.01 -14.93
C ALA A 7 -54.55 21.73 -15.38
N VAL A 8 -53.65 22.68 -15.19
CA VAL A 8 -52.23 22.54 -15.39
C VAL A 8 -51.63 21.96 -14.11
N LEU A 9 -51.15 20.71 -14.16
CA LEU A 9 -50.35 20.08 -13.11
C LEU A 9 -48.89 20.52 -13.25
N LEU A 10 -48.44 21.38 -12.35
CA LEU A 10 -47.01 21.69 -12.18
C LEU A 10 -46.30 20.54 -11.46
N TRP A 11 -45.48 19.81 -12.18
CA TRP A 11 -44.51 18.87 -11.59
C TRP A 11 -43.34 19.68 -11.04
N GLY A 12 -43.23 19.73 -9.70
CA GLY A 12 -42.07 20.25 -9.03
C GLY A 12 -40.92 19.23 -9.15
N CYS A 13 -39.85 19.59 -9.84
CA CYS A 13 -38.59 18.85 -9.80
C CYS A 13 -37.97 19.00 -8.41
N ALA A 14 -38.04 17.96 -7.60
CA ALA A 14 -37.23 17.84 -6.39
C ALA A 14 -35.78 17.60 -6.83
N SER A 15 -34.92 18.61 -6.74
CA SER A 15 -33.47 18.46 -6.88
C SER A 15 -32.95 17.65 -5.69
N VAL A 16 -32.58 16.41 -5.95
CA VAL A 16 -31.90 15.54 -4.98
C VAL A 16 -30.52 16.12 -4.70
N GLY A 17 -30.35 16.68 -3.52
CA GLY A 17 -29.08 17.24 -3.04
C GLY A 17 -28.06 16.12 -2.76
N THR A 18 -27.26 15.77 -3.76
CA THR A 18 -26.16 14.78 -3.64
C THR A 18 -24.77 15.42 -3.42
N SER A 19 -24.66 16.77 -3.36
CA SER A 19 -23.33 17.42 -3.33
C SER A 19 -22.81 17.82 -1.94
N SER A 20 -23.58 17.74 -0.86
CA SER A 20 -23.11 18.17 0.47
C SER A 20 -22.42 17.09 1.30
N ARG A 21 -22.73 15.82 1.09
CA ARG A 21 -22.15 14.70 1.88
C ARG A 21 -20.68 14.40 1.54
N GLY A 22 -20.29 14.53 0.28
CA GLY A 22 -18.90 14.32 -0.14
C GLY A 22 -17.92 15.37 0.42
N ALA A 23 -18.34 16.64 0.44
CA ALA A 23 -17.50 17.74 0.94
C ALA A 23 -17.31 17.74 2.47
N GLU A 24 -18.28 17.26 3.25
CA GLU A 24 -18.13 17.11 4.71
C GLU A 24 -17.24 15.94 5.09
N GLY A 25 -17.32 14.83 4.37
CA GLY A 25 -16.52 13.63 4.63
C GLY A 25 -15.03 13.82 4.40
N THR A 26 -14.63 14.57 3.38
CA THR A 26 -13.23 14.89 3.09
C THR A 26 -12.65 15.95 4.04
N ARG A 27 -13.49 16.79 4.67
CA ARG A 27 -13.04 17.73 5.71
C ARG A 27 -12.36 17.03 6.89
N GLY A 28 -12.73 15.78 7.22
CA GLY A 28 -12.09 14.97 8.26
C GLY A 28 -10.63 14.61 7.97
N LEU A 29 -10.19 14.68 6.68
CA LEU A 29 -8.84 14.36 6.23
C LEU A 29 -8.05 15.59 5.74
N SER A 30 -8.46 16.80 6.08
CA SER A 30 -7.85 18.04 5.58
C SER A 30 -7.29 18.97 6.67
N GLN A 31 -7.70 18.80 7.93
CA GLN A 31 -7.26 19.65 9.04
C GLN A 31 -6.43 18.83 10.04
N TRP A 32 -5.12 19.07 10.06
CA TRP A 32 -4.17 18.32 10.89
C TRP A 32 -3.49 19.25 11.92
N PRO A 33 -3.19 18.74 13.14
CA PRO A 33 -2.29 19.45 14.06
C PRO A 33 -0.95 19.71 13.36
N PRO A 34 -0.25 20.82 13.66
CA PRO A 34 1.00 21.20 12.97
C PRO A 34 2.04 20.08 12.87
N ALA A 35 2.27 19.32 13.96
CA ALA A 35 3.23 18.23 14.01
C ALA A 35 2.78 16.97 13.24
N ALA A 36 1.48 16.82 12.97
CA ALA A 36 0.89 15.69 12.25
C ALA A 36 0.43 16.07 10.82
N ARG A 37 0.84 17.21 10.30
CA ARG A 37 0.59 17.56 8.90
C ARG A 37 1.28 16.57 7.99
N PRO A 38 0.61 16.09 6.91
CA PRO A 38 1.19 15.09 6.01
C PRO A 38 2.50 15.52 5.34
N ASP A 39 2.64 16.80 5.01
CA ASP A 39 3.88 17.36 4.46
C ASP A 39 5.02 17.34 5.48
N VAL A 40 4.73 17.64 6.76
CA VAL A 40 5.72 17.63 7.83
C VAL A 40 6.17 16.21 8.16
N VAL A 41 5.22 15.30 8.37
CA VAL A 41 5.53 13.88 8.67
C VAL A 41 6.23 13.22 7.50
N GLY A 42 5.70 13.39 6.28
CA GLY A 42 6.30 12.83 5.07
C GLY A 42 7.73 13.30 4.86
N ARG A 43 8.00 14.61 5.01
CA ARG A 43 9.35 15.17 4.92
C ARG A 43 10.29 14.55 5.93
N ARG A 44 9.88 14.42 7.19
CA ARG A 44 10.71 13.82 8.25
C ARG A 44 11.10 12.37 7.91
N VAL A 45 10.18 11.58 7.37
CA VAL A 45 10.47 10.20 6.94
C VAL A 45 11.45 10.19 5.77
N VAL A 46 11.27 11.09 4.79
CA VAL A 46 12.18 11.19 3.63
C VAL A 46 13.58 11.60 4.08
N GLU A 47 13.71 12.59 4.96
CA GLU A 47 15.01 13.02 5.50
C GLU A 47 15.67 11.93 6.35
N ASN A 48 14.90 11.19 7.16
CA ASN A 48 15.38 10.03 7.89
C ASN A 48 15.92 8.95 6.93
N PHE A 49 15.19 8.64 5.86
CA PHE A 49 15.64 7.69 4.84
C PHE A 49 16.95 8.14 4.16
N LEU A 50 17.08 9.42 3.86
CA LEU A 50 18.28 9.98 3.22
C LEU A 50 19.49 10.07 4.16
N ALA A 51 19.27 10.23 5.46
CA ALA A 51 20.32 10.32 6.46
C ALA A 51 20.90 8.96 6.87
N ARG A 52 20.16 7.88 6.64
CA ARG A 52 20.55 6.52 7.01
C ARG A 52 21.30 5.84 5.88
N PRO A 53 22.35 5.04 6.18
CA PRO A 53 22.93 4.16 5.17
C PRO A 53 21.91 3.10 4.73
N LEU A 54 22.08 2.56 3.52
CA LEU A 54 21.32 1.42 3.05
C LEU A 54 21.80 0.13 3.77
N ASP A 55 20.93 -0.89 3.89
CA ASP A 55 21.25 -2.10 4.65
C ASP A 55 22.55 -2.79 4.19
N PHE A 56 22.86 -2.77 2.89
CA PHE A 56 24.09 -3.36 2.38
C PHE A 56 25.36 -2.57 2.77
N GLU A 57 25.24 -1.29 3.06
CA GLU A 57 26.36 -0.43 3.47
C GLU A 57 26.75 -0.68 4.94
N THR A 58 25.82 -1.21 5.74
CA THR A 58 26.03 -1.52 7.17
C THR A 58 26.42 -2.99 7.42
N GLY A 59 26.61 -3.79 6.35
CA GLY A 59 26.91 -5.22 6.46
C GLY A 59 25.67 -6.09 6.78
N GLY A 60 24.45 -5.53 6.68
CA GLY A 60 23.20 -6.25 6.85
C GLY A 60 22.87 -7.15 5.65
N LYS A 61 21.93 -6.74 4.80
CA LYS A 61 21.62 -7.46 3.57
C LYS A 61 22.61 -7.10 2.47
N ARG A 62 22.94 -8.05 1.59
CA ARG A 62 23.82 -7.78 0.45
C ARG A 62 23.19 -6.93 -0.64
N THR A 63 21.86 -6.89 -0.70
CA THR A 63 21.10 -6.19 -1.76
C THR A 63 20.02 -5.33 -1.14
N ILE A 64 19.56 -4.33 -1.91
CA ILE A 64 18.39 -3.51 -1.55
C ILE A 64 17.22 -4.44 -1.22
N SER A 65 16.64 -4.23 -0.05
CA SER A 65 15.48 -4.99 0.40
C SER A 65 14.17 -4.43 -0.19
N ASN A 66 13.13 -5.28 -0.19
CA ASN A 66 11.78 -4.84 -0.58
C ASN A 66 11.31 -3.62 0.24
N SER A 67 11.56 -3.63 1.55
CA SER A 67 11.15 -2.54 2.43
C SER A 67 11.89 -1.22 2.19
N GLU A 68 13.19 -1.29 1.82
CA GLU A 68 13.94 -0.11 1.37
C GLU A 68 13.40 0.43 0.04
N ALA A 69 13.20 -0.46 -0.95
CA ALA A 69 12.66 -0.07 -2.25
C ALA A 69 11.29 0.63 -2.12
N MET A 70 10.39 0.09 -1.29
CA MET A 70 9.08 0.69 -1.04
C MET A 70 9.14 2.02 -0.32
N THR A 71 10.07 2.16 0.63
CA THR A 71 10.29 3.44 1.33
C THR A 71 10.84 4.48 0.35
N TRP A 72 11.77 4.09 -0.51
CA TRP A 72 12.33 4.97 -1.54
C TRP A 72 11.27 5.42 -2.55
N TYR A 73 10.46 4.48 -3.05
CA TYR A 73 9.32 4.79 -3.90
C TYR A 73 8.39 5.83 -3.24
N GLY A 74 7.97 5.56 -2.02
CA GLY A 74 7.09 6.49 -1.29
C GLY A 74 7.74 7.84 -1.02
N ALA A 75 9.05 7.87 -0.74
CA ALA A 75 9.81 9.10 -0.55
C ALA A 75 9.84 9.97 -1.82
N LEU A 76 10.05 9.37 -3.00
CA LEU A 76 9.98 10.06 -4.29
C LEU A 76 8.59 10.67 -4.53
N VAL A 77 7.53 9.92 -4.20
CA VAL A 77 6.15 10.41 -4.35
C VAL A 77 5.87 11.58 -3.41
N VAL A 78 6.31 11.52 -2.15
CA VAL A 78 6.17 12.63 -1.19
C VAL A 78 6.93 13.86 -1.67
N ALA A 79 8.18 13.72 -2.09
CA ALA A 79 8.99 14.84 -2.59
C ALA A 79 8.32 15.53 -3.80
N LYS A 80 7.76 14.74 -4.73
CA LYS A 80 6.99 15.24 -5.88
C LYS A 80 5.75 16.03 -5.44
N LEU A 81 4.94 15.47 -4.54
CA LEU A 81 3.67 16.06 -4.11
C LEU A 81 3.86 17.33 -3.27
N THR A 82 4.97 17.42 -2.54
CA THR A 82 5.34 18.64 -1.80
C THR A 82 6.05 19.68 -2.64
N GLY A 83 6.38 19.38 -3.91
CA GLY A 83 7.16 20.26 -4.79
C GLY A 83 8.60 20.43 -4.34
N ASP A 84 9.12 19.54 -3.48
CA ASP A 84 10.48 19.63 -2.94
C ASP A 84 11.51 19.07 -3.93
N THR A 85 11.96 19.93 -4.83
CA THR A 85 12.96 19.58 -5.85
C THR A 85 14.32 19.21 -5.28
N VAL A 86 14.65 19.70 -4.08
CA VAL A 86 15.91 19.36 -3.37
C VAL A 86 15.86 17.92 -2.89
N LEU A 87 14.76 17.52 -2.25
CA LEU A 87 14.57 16.14 -1.82
C LEU A 87 14.50 15.18 -3.02
N THR A 88 13.77 15.55 -4.08
CA THR A 88 13.72 14.76 -5.31
C THR A 88 15.12 14.52 -5.87
N ARG A 89 15.94 15.58 -6.01
CA ARG A 89 17.31 15.46 -6.51
C ARG A 89 18.16 14.54 -5.63
N ARG A 90 18.14 14.71 -4.31
CA ARG A 90 18.91 13.87 -3.37
C ARG A 90 18.52 12.39 -3.45
N LEU A 91 17.21 12.09 -3.61
CA LEU A 91 16.71 10.72 -3.78
C LEU A 91 17.18 10.11 -5.11
N VAL A 92 17.23 10.90 -6.19
CA VAL A 92 17.72 10.47 -7.50
C VAL A 92 19.25 10.27 -7.46
N GLU A 93 20.01 11.23 -6.91
CA GLU A 93 21.46 11.13 -6.74
C GLU A 93 21.86 9.88 -5.94
N ARG A 94 21.12 9.56 -4.87
CA ARG A 94 21.34 8.33 -4.10
C ARG A 94 21.16 7.06 -4.94
N PHE A 95 20.28 7.09 -5.95
CA PHE A 95 20.00 5.96 -6.83
C PHE A 95 21.04 5.79 -7.95
N GLU A 96 21.78 6.84 -8.31
CA GLU A 96 22.70 6.83 -9.45
C GLU A 96 23.67 5.63 -9.50
N PRO A 97 24.34 5.23 -8.40
CA PRO A 97 25.24 4.07 -8.43
C PRO A 97 24.54 2.76 -8.82
N LEU A 98 23.26 2.61 -8.42
CA LEU A 98 22.48 1.39 -8.62
C LEU A 98 21.98 1.19 -10.06
N LYS A 99 22.14 2.19 -10.94
CA LYS A 99 21.80 2.10 -12.37
C LYS A 99 22.79 1.28 -13.18
N ALA A 100 23.98 1.04 -12.63
CA ALA A 100 25.00 0.25 -13.32
C ALA A 100 24.49 -1.16 -13.64
N PRO A 101 24.70 -1.68 -14.86
CA PRO A 101 24.30 -3.02 -15.21
C PRO A 101 24.89 -4.05 -14.24
N ASN A 102 24.06 -4.97 -13.75
CA ASN A 102 24.47 -6.03 -12.81
C ASN A 102 25.14 -5.52 -11.54
N HIS A 103 24.70 -4.35 -11.03
CA HIS A 103 25.23 -3.82 -9.78
C HIS A 103 25.07 -4.87 -8.64
N PRO A 104 26.13 -5.18 -7.86
CA PRO A 104 26.13 -6.29 -6.91
C PRO A 104 25.08 -6.16 -5.79
N ASN A 105 24.64 -4.93 -5.50
CA ASN A 105 23.62 -4.65 -4.50
C ASN A 105 22.20 -4.62 -5.07
N VAL A 106 22.01 -4.93 -6.35
CA VAL A 106 20.71 -5.07 -7.01
C VAL A 106 20.46 -6.55 -7.28
N SER A 107 19.53 -7.16 -6.57
CA SER A 107 19.23 -8.58 -6.74
C SER A 107 18.54 -8.83 -8.08
N LEU A 108 19.11 -9.72 -8.87
CA LEU A 108 18.52 -10.24 -10.11
C LEU A 108 17.84 -11.61 -9.90
N SER A 109 17.66 -12.06 -8.66
CA SER A 109 17.02 -13.32 -8.35
C SER A 109 15.59 -13.36 -8.88
N HIS A 110 15.14 -14.55 -9.28
CA HIS A 110 13.75 -14.79 -9.70
C HIS A 110 12.84 -14.89 -8.46
N HIS A 111 12.62 -13.74 -7.82
CA HIS A 111 11.88 -13.64 -6.56
C HIS A 111 11.14 -12.32 -6.46
N LEU A 112 9.89 -12.35 -5.98
CA LEU A 112 9.02 -11.18 -5.90
C LEU A 112 9.63 -10.04 -5.06
N ASP A 113 10.23 -10.37 -3.92
CA ASP A 113 10.85 -9.37 -3.04
C ASP A 113 12.05 -8.66 -3.68
N ALA A 114 12.68 -9.27 -4.69
CA ALA A 114 13.72 -8.63 -5.49
C ALA A 114 13.13 -7.80 -6.63
N SER A 115 12.04 -8.26 -7.23
CA SER A 115 11.42 -7.61 -8.40
C SER A 115 10.89 -6.21 -8.09
N ILE A 116 10.42 -5.98 -6.87
CA ILE A 116 9.86 -4.69 -6.45
C ILE A 116 10.87 -3.52 -6.53
N PHE A 117 12.16 -3.80 -6.52
CA PHE A 117 13.22 -2.79 -6.73
C PHE A 117 12.95 -1.96 -7.98
N GLY A 118 12.44 -2.58 -9.06
CA GLY A 118 12.14 -1.90 -10.32
C GLY A 118 11.13 -0.76 -10.22
N ALA A 119 10.35 -0.70 -9.14
CA ALA A 119 9.40 0.40 -8.93
C ALA A 119 10.10 1.75 -8.69
N VAL A 120 11.29 1.73 -8.08
CA VAL A 120 12.08 2.96 -7.81
C VAL A 120 12.55 3.62 -9.11
N PRO A 121 13.28 2.93 -10.02
CA PRO A 121 13.71 3.55 -11.27
C PRO A 121 12.53 3.93 -12.17
N LEU A 122 11.40 3.21 -12.16
CA LEU A 122 10.21 3.64 -12.91
C LEU A 122 9.63 4.95 -12.37
N GLU A 123 9.59 5.14 -11.05
CA GLU A 123 9.17 6.42 -10.47
C GLU A 123 10.16 7.54 -10.80
N ILE A 124 11.47 7.27 -10.75
CA ILE A 124 12.50 8.24 -11.18
C ILE A 124 12.29 8.62 -12.64
N PHE A 125 12.09 7.66 -13.54
CA PHE A 125 11.81 7.94 -14.95
C PHE A 125 10.60 8.86 -15.11
N MET A 126 9.50 8.58 -14.42
CA MET A 126 8.29 9.41 -14.52
C MET A 126 8.46 10.84 -13.99
N GLN A 127 9.47 11.07 -13.15
CA GLN A 127 9.78 12.40 -12.61
C GLN A 127 10.86 13.15 -13.40
N THR A 128 11.78 12.43 -14.06
CA THR A 128 12.99 13.02 -14.66
C THR A 128 13.11 12.80 -16.17
N GLY A 129 12.40 11.80 -16.73
CA GLY A 129 12.57 11.39 -18.12
C GLY A 129 13.80 10.49 -18.38
N ASP A 130 14.51 10.02 -17.33
CA ASP A 130 15.70 9.19 -17.47
C ASP A 130 15.38 7.82 -18.10
N SER A 131 15.72 7.65 -19.38
CA SER A 131 15.46 6.42 -20.14
C SER A 131 16.25 5.20 -19.63
N ALA A 132 17.37 5.40 -18.94
CA ALA A 132 18.10 4.28 -18.32
C ALA A 132 17.30 3.71 -17.15
N CYS A 133 16.68 4.58 -16.35
CA CYS A 133 15.75 4.18 -15.30
C CYS A 133 14.52 3.45 -15.84
N LEU A 134 13.95 3.91 -16.97
CA LEU A 134 12.85 3.19 -17.63
C LEU A 134 13.24 1.76 -18.00
N ARG A 135 14.38 1.60 -18.72
CA ARG A 135 14.84 0.27 -19.15
C ARG A 135 15.13 -0.66 -17.96
N LEU A 136 15.76 -0.13 -16.92
CA LEU A 136 16.05 -0.89 -15.70
C LEU A 136 14.76 -1.39 -15.04
N GLY A 137 13.81 -0.50 -14.82
CA GLY A 137 12.56 -0.84 -14.15
C GLY A 137 11.68 -1.80 -14.95
N LEU A 138 11.55 -1.58 -16.27
CA LEU A 138 10.81 -2.51 -17.15
C LEU A 138 11.46 -3.90 -17.17
N GLY A 139 12.79 -3.97 -17.13
CA GLY A 139 13.49 -5.26 -17.03
C GLY A 139 13.09 -6.08 -15.80
N PHE A 140 12.73 -5.44 -14.67
CA PHE A 140 12.18 -6.12 -13.50
C PHE A 140 10.73 -6.54 -13.69
N ALA A 141 9.87 -5.66 -14.23
CA ALA A 141 8.48 -5.96 -14.48
C ALA A 141 8.31 -7.13 -15.47
N ASP A 142 9.09 -7.15 -16.56
CA ASP A 142 9.04 -8.20 -17.57
C ASP A 142 9.60 -9.52 -17.03
N ARG A 143 10.69 -9.47 -16.23
CA ARG A 143 11.27 -10.67 -15.61
C ARG A 143 10.29 -11.37 -14.68
N GLN A 144 9.39 -10.64 -14.05
CA GLN A 144 8.33 -11.22 -13.21
C GLN A 144 7.40 -12.15 -14.00
N TRP A 145 7.25 -11.91 -15.32
CA TRP A 145 6.45 -12.70 -16.26
C TRP A 145 7.27 -13.43 -17.34
N ALA A 146 8.59 -13.56 -17.18
CA ALA A 146 9.43 -14.21 -18.20
C ALA A 146 9.06 -15.69 -18.42
N ASN A 147 8.59 -16.39 -17.39
CA ASN A 147 8.17 -17.78 -17.45
C ASN A 147 6.80 -17.93 -16.75
N PRO A 148 5.71 -17.54 -17.43
CA PRO A 148 4.38 -17.64 -16.84
C PRO A 148 3.93 -19.10 -16.69
N THR A 149 3.04 -19.35 -15.72
CA THR A 149 2.34 -20.63 -15.60
C THR A 149 1.40 -20.86 -16.79
N PRO A 150 0.89 -22.09 -17.00
CA PRO A 150 -0.11 -22.35 -18.05
C PRO A 150 -1.35 -21.44 -17.98
N ASP A 151 -1.75 -21.01 -16.77
CA ASP A 151 -2.85 -20.08 -16.54
C ASP A 151 -2.49 -18.61 -16.81
N GLY A 152 -1.23 -18.36 -17.20
CA GLY A 152 -0.73 -17.02 -17.52
C GLY A 152 -0.36 -16.16 -16.31
N PHE A 153 -0.18 -16.75 -15.13
CA PHE A 153 0.28 -16.08 -13.91
C PHE A 153 1.80 -16.11 -13.81
N THR A 154 2.36 -15.22 -12.98
CA THR A 154 3.79 -15.27 -12.71
C THR A 154 4.16 -16.54 -11.95
N SER A 155 5.22 -17.25 -12.41
CA SER A 155 5.78 -18.41 -11.69
C SER A 155 6.49 -18.05 -10.40
N GLN A 156 6.67 -16.77 -10.10
CA GLN A 156 7.24 -16.30 -8.84
C GLN A 156 6.22 -16.30 -7.69
N ALA A 157 4.92 -16.43 -7.97
CA ALA A 157 3.87 -16.42 -6.96
C ALA A 157 4.00 -17.61 -6.00
N ARG A 158 4.05 -17.32 -4.72
CA ARG A 158 4.13 -18.31 -3.63
C ARG A 158 2.76 -18.64 -3.06
N TRP A 159 1.73 -17.91 -3.49
CA TRP A 159 0.38 -17.90 -2.92
C TRP A 159 0.38 -17.53 -1.43
N TRP A 160 1.32 -16.68 -1.04
CA TRP A 160 1.30 -15.93 0.20
C TRP A 160 0.64 -14.58 -0.03
N ILE A 161 -0.06 -14.11 0.97
CA ILE A 161 -0.80 -12.85 0.83
C ILE A 161 0.13 -11.64 0.63
N ASP A 162 1.38 -11.73 1.11
CA ASP A 162 2.42 -10.70 0.94
C ASP A 162 2.81 -10.49 -0.54
N ASP A 163 2.68 -11.52 -1.37
CA ASP A 163 3.08 -11.50 -2.78
C ASP A 163 2.39 -10.37 -3.55
N MET A 164 1.13 -10.08 -3.20
CA MET A 164 0.32 -9.19 -4.01
C MET A 164 0.85 -7.76 -4.08
N TYR A 165 1.42 -7.21 -2.99
CA TYR A 165 2.01 -5.88 -3.08
C TYR A 165 3.27 -5.87 -3.95
N MET A 166 4.09 -6.93 -3.86
CA MET A 166 5.31 -7.07 -4.65
C MET A 166 5.02 -7.27 -6.16
N ILE A 167 3.88 -7.89 -6.47
CA ILE A 167 3.40 -8.03 -7.85
C ILE A 167 2.80 -6.71 -8.32
N SER A 168 1.84 -6.18 -7.57
CA SER A 168 1.06 -5.00 -7.98
C SER A 168 1.93 -3.78 -8.18
N LEU A 169 2.80 -3.42 -7.22
CA LEU A 169 3.54 -2.17 -7.32
C LEU A 169 4.41 -2.11 -8.59
N ILE A 170 5.16 -3.17 -8.91
CA ILE A 170 6.03 -3.13 -10.09
C ILE A 170 5.25 -3.15 -11.40
N GLN A 171 4.16 -3.93 -11.51
CA GLN A 171 3.33 -3.97 -12.70
C GLN A 171 2.59 -2.63 -12.90
N LEU A 172 2.07 -2.03 -11.82
CA LEU A 172 1.43 -0.71 -11.88
C LEU A 172 2.41 0.39 -12.27
N GLN A 173 3.62 0.38 -11.73
CA GLN A 173 4.64 1.35 -12.12
C GLN A 173 5.05 1.20 -13.58
N ALA A 174 5.16 -0.04 -14.09
CA ALA A 174 5.40 -0.28 -15.52
C ALA A 174 4.23 0.22 -16.39
N TYR A 175 2.99 0.00 -15.95
CA TYR A 175 1.81 0.57 -16.60
C TYR A 175 1.82 2.11 -16.56
N ARG A 176 2.07 2.72 -15.41
CA ARG A 176 2.13 4.18 -15.25
C ARG A 176 3.17 4.82 -16.15
N ALA A 177 4.35 4.18 -16.26
CA ALA A 177 5.46 4.67 -17.07
C ALA A 177 5.24 4.51 -18.58
N THR A 178 4.53 3.48 -19.04
CA THR A 178 4.42 3.12 -20.46
C THR A 178 3.03 3.22 -21.05
N ARG A 179 1.99 3.18 -20.20
CA ARG A 179 0.59 3.01 -20.58
C ARG A 179 0.30 1.71 -21.35
N ASN A 180 1.21 0.74 -21.30
CA ASN A 180 0.99 -0.59 -21.86
C ASN A 180 -0.01 -1.38 -20.99
N PRO A 181 -1.22 -1.70 -21.50
CA PRO A 181 -2.27 -2.35 -20.72
C PRO A 181 -1.92 -3.76 -20.25
N THR A 182 -0.93 -4.41 -20.87
CA THR A 182 -0.49 -5.75 -20.48
C THR A 182 -0.08 -5.82 -19.01
N TYR A 183 0.60 -4.79 -18.50
CA TYR A 183 1.02 -4.75 -17.09
C TYR A 183 -0.19 -4.66 -16.15
N LEU A 184 -1.16 -3.83 -16.50
CA LEU A 184 -2.38 -3.67 -15.70
C LEU A 184 -3.25 -4.94 -15.72
N ASP A 185 -3.39 -5.60 -16.89
CA ASP A 185 -4.15 -6.85 -17.02
C ASP A 185 -3.51 -8.00 -16.22
N ARG A 186 -2.18 -8.14 -16.28
CA ARG A 186 -1.43 -9.11 -15.46
C ARG A 186 -1.73 -8.97 -13.98
N ASP A 187 -1.63 -7.74 -13.46
CA ASP A 187 -1.88 -7.44 -12.06
C ASP A 187 -3.35 -7.70 -11.68
N ALA A 188 -4.29 -7.21 -12.46
CA ALA A 188 -5.72 -7.36 -12.18
C ALA A 188 -6.17 -8.82 -12.16
N ARG A 189 -5.71 -9.63 -13.11
CA ARG A 189 -6.00 -11.07 -13.16
C ARG A 189 -5.40 -11.80 -11.98
N MET A 190 -4.15 -11.48 -11.62
CA MET A 190 -3.47 -12.07 -10.48
C MET A 190 -4.17 -11.71 -9.17
N MET A 191 -4.54 -10.44 -8.97
CA MET A 191 -5.29 -10.00 -7.81
C MET A 191 -6.63 -10.72 -7.67
N ALA A 192 -7.40 -10.85 -8.75
CA ALA A 192 -8.66 -11.59 -8.73
C ALA A 192 -8.46 -13.04 -8.30
N ALA A 193 -7.44 -13.73 -8.85
CA ALA A 193 -7.12 -15.11 -8.50
C ALA A 193 -6.72 -15.27 -7.02
N TYR A 194 -5.93 -14.33 -6.46
CA TYR A 194 -5.60 -14.32 -5.03
C TYR A 194 -6.83 -14.11 -4.14
N LEU A 195 -7.73 -13.21 -4.55
CA LEU A 195 -8.99 -13.00 -3.84
C LEU A 195 -9.88 -14.24 -3.83
N ASP A 196 -9.99 -14.93 -4.98
CA ASP A 196 -10.80 -16.13 -5.10
C ASP A 196 -10.24 -17.29 -4.27
N SER A 197 -8.90 -17.39 -4.20
CA SER A 197 -8.23 -18.51 -3.53
C SER A 197 -8.02 -18.29 -2.03
N LEU A 198 -7.75 -17.05 -1.59
CA LEU A 198 -7.21 -16.79 -0.25
C LEU A 198 -8.11 -15.93 0.64
N GLN A 199 -9.05 -15.12 0.08
CA GLN A 199 -9.91 -14.27 0.93
C GLN A 199 -10.88 -15.13 1.73
N ARG A 200 -10.85 -14.98 3.05
CA ARG A 200 -11.73 -15.73 3.95
C ARG A 200 -13.14 -15.11 3.99
N PRO A 201 -14.15 -15.88 4.42
CA PRO A 201 -15.54 -15.38 4.50
C PRO A 201 -15.70 -14.09 5.32
N ASN A 202 -14.85 -13.86 6.32
CA ASN A 202 -14.83 -12.63 7.12
C ASN A 202 -14.16 -11.44 6.44
N GLY A 203 -13.67 -11.59 5.19
CA GLY A 203 -13.01 -10.54 4.42
C GLY A 203 -11.50 -10.41 4.65
N LEU A 204 -10.94 -11.09 5.64
CA LEU A 204 -9.51 -11.09 5.95
C LEU A 204 -8.78 -12.24 5.25
N PHE A 205 -7.46 -12.30 5.46
CA PHE A 205 -6.58 -13.29 4.87
C PHE A 205 -5.68 -13.92 5.92
N PHE A 206 -5.49 -15.23 5.85
CA PHE A 206 -4.43 -15.88 6.61
C PHE A 206 -3.05 -15.47 6.03
N HIS A 207 -2.02 -15.49 6.84
CA HIS A 207 -0.66 -15.17 6.42
C HIS A 207 -0.16 -16.13 5.31
N GLY A 208 -0.51 -17.39 5.43
CA GLY A 208 -0.30 -18.43 4.43
C GLY A 208 -1.28 -19.57 4.63
N ALA A 209 -1.40 -20.47 3.68
CA ALA A 209 -2.35 -21.57 3.71
C ALA A 209 -2.19 -22.44 4.98
N GLU A 210 -0.96 -22.68 5.40
CA GLU A 210 -0.60 -23.52 6.56
C GLU A 210 -0.41 -22.69 7.86
N ALA A 211 -0.60 -21.37 7.79
CA ALA A 211 -0.43 -20.45 8.91
C ALA A 211 -1.73 -19.65 9.11
N PRO A 212 -2.78 -20.24 9.74
CA PRO A 212 -4.11 -19.68 9.81
C PRO A 212 -4.24 -18.51 10.82
N PHE A 213 -3.35 -17.53 10.68
CA PHE A 213 -3.29 -16.35 11.52
C PHE A 213 -3.49 -15.09 10.68
N TYR A 214 -4.35 -14.19 11.14
CA TYR A 214 -4.59 -12.88 10.51
C TYR A 214 -3.46 -11.90 10.86
N TRP A 215 -2.25 -12.16 10.37
CA TRP A 215 -1.12 -11.27 10.60
C TRP A 215 -1.37 -9.91 9.95
N GLY A 216 -1.25 -8.86 10.76
CA GLY A 216 -1.67 -7.51 10.37
C GLY A 216 -0.93 -6.98 9.13
N ARG A 217 0.40 -7.13 9.08
CA ARG A 217 1.19 -6.66 7.92
C ARG A 217 0.88 -7.43 6.65
N ALA A 218 0.65 -8.76 6.70
CA ALA A 218 0.24 -9.52 5.53
C ALA A 218 -1.09 -9.00 4.97
N ASN A 219 -2.07 -8.78 5.85
CA ASN A 219 -3.33 -8.15 5.47
C ASN A 219 -3.11 -6.71 4.96
N GLY A 220 -2.17 -5.98 5.54
CA GLY A 220 -1.78 -4.65 5.07
C GLY A 220 -1.25 -4.64 3.64
N TRP A 221 -0.43 -5.63 3.26
CA TRP A 221 0.13 -5.76 1.92
C TRP A 221 -0.96 -5.86 0.85
N ILE A 222 -1.89 -6.80 0.98
CA ILE A 222 -2.95 -6.95 -0.03
C ILE A 222 -3.93 -5.78 -0.01
N ALA A 223 -4.19 -5.17 1.16
CA ALA A 223 -5.01 -3.98 1.25
C ALA A 223 -4.40 -2.82 0.46
N ALA A 224 -3.09 -2.58 0.62
CA ALA A 224 -2.36 -1.56 -0.11
C ALA A 224 -2.31 -1.86 -1.61
N ALA A 225 -2.08 -3.13 -1.99
CA ALA A 225 -2.08 -3.57 -3.38
C ALA A 225 -3.43 -3.34 -4.07
N MET A 226 -4.53 -3.74 -3.44
CA MET A 226 -5.88 -3.47 -3.99
C MET A 226 -6.16 -1.98 -4.14
N ALA A 227 -5.78 -1.17 -3.16
CA ALA A 227 -5.99 0.26 -3.21
C ALA A 227 -5.19 0.91 -4.36
N GLU A 228 -3.91 0.54 -4.53
CA GLU A 228 -3.07 1.01 -5.65
C GLU A 228 -3.65 0.57 -7.01
N LEU A 229 -3.98 -0.72 -7.16
CA LEU A 229 -4.51 -1.27 -8.39
C LEU A 229 -5.81 -0.59 -8.81
N LEU A 230 -6.76 -0.46 -7.90
CA LEU A 230 -8.06 0.17 -8.17
C LEU A 230 -7.94 1.64 -8.57
N THR A 231 -6.82 2.33 -8.24
CA THR A 231 -6.62 3.71 -8.73
C THR A 231 -6.40 3.82 -10.23
N GLU A 232 -5.91 2.74 -10.85
CA GLU A 232 -5.58 2.68 -12.29
C GLU A 232 -6.55 1.80 -13.08
N LEU A 233 -7.19 0.83 -12.40
CA LEU A 233 -8.03 -0.17 -13.06
C LEU A 233 -9.38 0.44 -13.45
N PRO A 234 -9.72 0.51 -14.74
CA PRO A 234 -10.99 1.08 -15.16
C PRO A 234 -12.17 0.20 -14.71
N PRO A 235 -13.34 0.80 -14.37
CA PRO A 235 -14.53 0.05 -13.97
C PRO A 235 -15.02 -0.97 -15.01
N THR A 236 -14.65 -0.79 -16.27
CA THR A 236 -14.97 -1.68 -17.38
C THR A 236 -14.08 -2.92 -17.46
N HIS A 237 -12.99 -2.98 -16.69
CA HIS A 237 -12.10 -4.14 -16.68
C HIS A 237 -12.80 -5.36 -16.05
N PRO A 238 -12.72 -6.57 -16.65
CA PRO A 238 -13.45 -7.76 -16.17
C PRO A 238 -13.21 -8.10 -14.69
N SER A 239 -11.98 -7.89 -14.19
CA SER A 239 -11.62 -8.18 -12.81
C SER A 239 -12.03 -7.07 -11.82
N HIS A 240 -12.41 -5.86 -12.29
CA HIS A 240 -12.70 -4.73 -11.42
C HIS A 240 -13.79 -5.01 -10.38
N PRO A 241 -14.97 -5.59 -10.74
CA PRO A 241 -16.02 -5.82 -9.74
C PRO A 241 -15.57 -6.76 -8.63
N ARG A 242 -14.80 -7.81 -8.96
CA ARG A 242 -14.29 -8.77 -7.98
C ARG A 242 -13.28 -8.13 -7.02
N ILE A 243 -12.38 -7.29 -7.56
CA ILE A 243 -11.37 -6.62 -6.76
C ILE A 243 -12.02 -5.56 -5.86
N MET A 244 -12.98 -4.80 -6.37
CA MET A 244 -13.71 -3.80 -5.58
C MET A 244 -14.51 -4.45 -4.44
N ASP A 245 -15.23 -5.55 -4.70
CA ASP A 245 -15.92 -6.32 -3.66
C ASP A 245 -14.94 -6.83 -2.59
N GLY A 246 -13.85 -7.46 -3.02
CA GLY A 246 -12.81 -7.96 -2.12
C GLY A 246 -12.22 -6.87 -1.23
N TYR A 247 -11.94 -5.71 -1.82
CA TYR A 247 -11.45 -4.53 -1.12
C TYR A 247 -12.46 -4.01 -0.10
N GLN A 248 -13.72 -3.79 -0.49
CA GLN A 248 -14.75 -3.25 0.41
C GLN A 248 -15.06 -4.20 1.58
N ARG A 249 -15.13 -5.50 1.32
CA ARG A 249 -15.26 -6.53 2.36
C ARG A 249 -14.10 -6.48 3.34
N MET A 250 -12.88 -6.39 2.84
CA MET A 250 -11.69 -6.28 3.68
C MET A 250 -11.69 -5.00 4.51
N MET A 251 -12.01 -3.83 3.92
CA MET A 251 -12.06 -2.57 4.66
C MET A 251 -13.11 -2.59 5.78
N SER A 252 -14.26 -3.22 5.54
CA SER A 252 -15.27 -3.41 6.57
C SER A 252 -14.78 -4.32 7.71
N ALA A 253 -14.07 -5.40 7.37
CA ALA A 253 -13.51 -6.33 8.34
C ALA A 253 -12.43 -5.67 9.21
N VAL A 254 -11.43 -5.03 8.60
CA VAL A 254 -10.32 -4.41 9.35
C VAL A 254 -10.79 -3.27 10.24
N LEU A 255 -11.83 -2.54 9.83
CA LEU A 255 -12.42 -1.49 10.66
C LEU A 255 -12.90 -2.02 12.03
N ALA A 256 -13.45 -3.22 12.07
CA ALA A 256 -13.94 -3.85 13.32
C ALA A 256 -12.80 -4.19 14.31
N TYR A 257 -11.57 -4.32 13.82
CA TYR A 257 -10.40 -4.65 14.66
C TYR A 257 -9.52 -3.45 15.00
N GLN A 258 -9.91 -2.23 14.62
CA GLN A 258 -9.15 -1.04 15.01
C GLN A 258 -9.25 -0.83 16.53
N SER A 259 -8.12 -0.65 17.20
CA SER A 259 -8.13 -0.34 18.63
C SER A 259 -8.67 1.07 18.90
N PRO A 260 -9.09 1.39 20.14
CA PRO A 260 -9.51 2.74 20.51
C PRO A 260 -8.43 3.82 20.28
N THR A 261 -7.15 3.43 20.31
CA THR A 261 -6.02 4.35 20.02
C THR A 261 -5.83 4.64 18.54
N GLY A 262 -6.50 3.91 17.64
CA GLY A 262 -6.39 4.06 16.20
C GLY A 262 -5.45 3.07 15.53
N LEU A 263 -4.61 2.36 16.27
CA LEU A 263 -3.68 1.37 15.73
C LEU A 263 -4.35 -0.01 15.60
N TRP A 264 -3.78 -0.88 14.76
CA TRP A 264 -4.14 -2.29 14.68
C TRP A 264 -3.10 -3.18 15.35
N ARG A 265 -3.53 -4.38 15.73
CA ARG A 265 -2.67 -5.36 16.40
C ARG A 265 -1.84 -6.16 15.40
N GLN A 266 -0.76 -6.74 15.90
CA GLN A 266 0.12 -7.61 15.13
C GLN A 266 -0.61 -8.83 14.54
N LEU A 267 -1.50 -9.49 15.31
CA LEU A 267 -2.56 -10.36 14.79
C LEU A 267 -3.88 -9.65 14.99
N LEU A 268 -4.61 -9.40 13.91
CA LEU A 268 -5.78 -8.51 13.91
C LEU A 268 -6.87 -8.93 14.89
N ASP A 269 -7.11 -10.24 14.99
CA ASP A 269 -8.18 -10.87 15.79
C ASP A 269 -7.77 -11.21 17.23
N LYS A 270 -6.57 -10.80 17.68
CA LYS A 270 -6.04 -11.14 19.02
C LYS A 270 -5.91 -9.88 19.89
N PRO A 271 -6.92 -9.58 20.73
CA PRO A 271 -6.94 -8.35 21.51
C PRO A 271 -5.84 -8.26 22.57
N GLU A 272 -5.25 -9.37 22.97
CA GLU A 272 -4.14 -9.46 23.91
C GLU A 272 -2.78 -9.08 23.30
N LEU A 273 -2.66 -9.05 21.96
CA LEU A 273 -1.39 -8.75 21.30
C LEU A 273 -1.17 -7.24 21.17
N TRP A 274 0.09 -6.91 21.00
CA TRP A 274 0.57 -5.53 20.91
C TRP A 274 0.13 -4.82 19.63
N LEU A 275 0.07 -3.49 19.69
CA LEU A 275 -0.27 -2.61 18.57
C LEU A 275 0.93 -2.45 17.65
N GLU A 276 0.71 -2.68 16.35
CA GLU A 276 1.74 -2.80 15.33
C GLU A 276 1.60 -1.68 14.29
N THR A 277 2.69 -0.96 14.05
CA THR A 277 2.62 0.28 13.28
C THR A 277 2.74 0.08 11.77
N SER A 278 3.41 -0.96 11.28
CA SER A 278 3.51 -1.18 9.84
C SER A 278 2.17 -1.60 9.22
N SER A 279 1.46 -2.55 9.85
CA SER A 279 0.12 -2.91 9.42
C SER A 279 -0.85 -1.73 9.53
N THR A 280 -0.73 -0.97 10.64
CA THR A 280 -1.52 0.25 10.79
C THR A 280 -1.29 1.22 9.64
N GLY A 281 -0.04 1.42 9.22
CA GLY A 281 0.29 2.26 8.09
C GLY A 281 -0.36 1.80 6.79
N MET A 282 -0.21 0.53 6.45
CA MET A 282 -0.76 -0.05 5.22
C MET A 282 -2.28 -0.04 5.17
N LEU A 283 -2.94 -0.44 6.26
CA LEU A 283 -4.41 -0.45 6.36
C LEU A 283 -4.97 0.98 6.30
N THR A 284 -4.29 1.93 6.97
CA THR A 284 -4.67 3.35 6.91
C THR A 284 -4.52 3.92 5.51
N PHE A 285 -3.43 3.59 4.80
CA PHE A 285 -3.22 3.97 3.40
C PHE A 285 -4.36 3.48 2.50
N ALA A 286 -4.69 2.19 2.60
CA ALA A 286 -5.76 1.60 1.81
C ALA A 286 -7.11 2.28 2.11
N MET A 287 -7.44 2.46 3.38
CA MET A 287 -8.69 3.08 3.82
C MET A 287 -8.78 4.56 3.42
N ALA A 288 -7.69 5.33 3.58
CA ALA A 288 -7.60 6.73 3.16
C ALA A 288 -7.80 6.88 1.64
N THR A 289 -7.18 6.00 0.86
CA THR A 289 -7.34 5.96 -0.60
C THR A 289 -8.80 5.74 -0.97
N GLY A 290 -9.47 4.78 -0.33
CA GLY A 290 -10.88 4.50 -0.59
C GLY A 290 -11.83 5.64 -0.22
N VAL A 291 -11.56 6.35 0.86
CA VAL A 291 -12.31 7.56 1.22
C VAL A 291 -12.13 8.65 0.16
N ARG A 292 -10.87 8.91 -0.25
CA ARG A 292 -10.58 9.95 -1.25
C ARG A 292 -11.09 9.62 -2.66
N ARG A 293 -11.23 8.34 -2.97
CA ARG A 293 -11.78 7.85 -4.24
C ARG A 293 -13.28 7.57 -4.19
N GLU A 294 -13.93 7.88 -3.07
CA GLU A 294 -15.37 7.66 -2.86
C GLU A 294 -15.81 6.18 -2.98
N TRP A 295 -14.86 5.24 -2.83
CA TRP A 295 -15.15 3.81 -2.75
C TRP A 295 -15.67 3.39 -1.38
N LEU A 296 -15.36 4.19 -0.36
CA LEU A 296 -15.78 4.02 1.03
C LEU A 296 -16.52 5.25 1.54
N ASP A 297 -17.57 5.02 2.33
CA ASP A 297 -18.32 6.10 2.96
C ASP A 297 -17.43 6.94 3.88
N ALA A 298 -17.31 8.22 3.58
CA ALA A 298 -16.41 9.11 4.31
C ALA A 298 -16.85 9.33 5.77
N GLY A 299 -18.15 9.33 6.07
CA GLY A 299 -18.65 9.46 7.44
C GLY A 299 -18.22 8.29 8.33
N ARG A 300 -18.19 7.09 7.75
CA ARG A 300 -17.78 5.87 8.44
C ARG A 300 -16.26 5.70 8.54
N TYR A 301 -15.51 6.02 7.49
CA TYR A 301 -14.11 5.63 7.37
C TYR A 301 -13.10 6.78 7.59
N ALA A 302 -13.47 8.06 7.40
CA ALA A 302 -12.54 9.16 7.66
C ALA A 302 -12.15 9.30 9.14
N PRO A 303 -13.06 9.15 10.13
CA PRO A 303 -12.65 9.21 11.54
C PRO A 303 -11.64 8.12 11.94
N PRO A 304 -11.78 6.83 11.58
CA PRO A 304 -10.75 5.81 11.81
C PRO A 304 -9.41 6.13 11.13
N VAL A 305 -9.41 6.60 9.88
CA VAL A 305 -8.18 7.05 9.20
C VAL A 305 -7.50 8.15 9.98
N ARG A 306 -8.27 9.15 10.42
CA ARG A 306 -7.73 10.26 11.20
C ARG A 306 -7.10 9.80 12.50
N ARG A 307 -7.78 8.91 13.25
CA ARG A 307 -7.23 8.37 14.51
C ARG A 307 -5.93 7.62 14.27
N ALA A 308 -5.89 6.76 13.22
CA ALA A 308 -4.70 5.99 12.88
C ALA A 308 -3.53 6.89 12.48
N TRP A 309 -3.76 7.89 11.63
CA TRP A 309 -2.71 8.84 11.23
C TRP A 309 -2.13 9.61 12.40
N LEU A 310 -2.97 10.14 13.30
CA LEU A 310 -2.51 10.85 14.50
C LEU A 310 -1.72 9.93 15.43
N ALA A 311 -2.17 8.69 15.61
CA ALA A 311 -1.46 7.70 16.41
C ALA A 311 -0.08 7.36 15.80
N LEU A 312 0.00 7.15 14.48
CA LEU A 312 1.26 6.90 13.78
C LEU A 312 2.22 8.10 13.89
N ALA A 313 1.72 9.32 13.74
CA ALA A 313 2.54 10.53 13.91
C ALA A 313 3.13 10.64 15.33
N ASN A 314 2.39 10.19 16.36
CA ASN A 314 2.87 10.14 17.75
C ASN A 314 3.84 8.97 18.01
N GLU A 315 3.80 7.92 17.20
CA GLU A 315 4.76 6.80 17.26
C GLU A 315 6.11 7.14 16.63
N MET A 316 6.25 8.27 15.94
CA MET A 316 7.55 8.73 15.43
C MET A 316 8.38 9.37 16.54
N ASP A 317 9.63 8.95 16.63
CA ASP A 317 10.60 9.60 17.54
C ASP A 317 11.20 10.88 16.93
N ALA A 318 12.12 11.52 17.69
CA ALA A 318 12.76 12.77 17.26
C ALA A 318 13.62 12.61 15.98
N GLN A 319 14.13 11.42 15.72
CA GLN A 319 14.94 11.08 14.54
C GLN A 319 14.09 10.80 13.31
N GLY A 320 12.77 10.65 13.47
CA GLY A 320 11.85 10.27 12.40
C GLY A 320 11.68 8.77 12.25
N ASP A 321 12.16 7.99 13.20
CA ASP A 321 11.96 6.54 13.24
C ASP A 321 10.58 6.18 13.79
N LEU A 322 9.83 5.36 13.05
CA LEU A 322 8.56 4.83 13.51
C LEU A 322 8.81 3.66 14.47
N ARG A 323 8.26 3.76 15.68
CA ARG A 323 8.37 2.72 16.72
C ARG A 323 7.39 1.58 16.47
N SER A 324 7.59 0.47 17.20
CA SER A 324 6.66 -0.67 17.25
C SER A 324 6.38 -1.33 15.90
N VAL A 325 7.40 -1.42 15.05
CA VAL A 325 7.33 -2.15 13.78
C VAL A 325 7.71 -3.62 14.01
N SER A 326 6.90 -4.55 13.56
CA SER A 326 7.24 -5.99 13.56
C SER A 326 8.42 -6.25 12.62
N VAL A 327 9.42 -6.98 13.08
CA VAL A 327 10.53 -7.43 12.19
C VAL A 327 9.99 -8.27 11.02
N GLY A 328 10.81 -8.46 9.98
CA GLY A 328 10.49 -9.33 8.85
C GLY A 328 10.03 -10.71 9.33
N THR A 329 8.89 -11.16 8.83
CA THR A 329 8.18 -12.35 9.34
C THR A 329 7.64 -13.15 8.18
N ASN A 330 8.11 -14.38 8.03
CA ASN A 330 7.51 -15.37 7.12
C ASN A 330 6.26 -15.99 7.76
N PRO A 331 5.42 -16.72 7.02
CA PRO A 331 4.39 -17.57 7.61
C PRO A 331 5.01 -18.50 8.67
N ALA A 332 4.25 -18.78 9.74
CA ALA A 332 4.72 -19.71 10.77
C ALA A 332 5.06 -21.07 10.15
N PRO A 333 6.08 -21.78 10.66
CA PRO A 333 6.51 -23.05 10.08
C PRO A 333 5.36 -24.06 9.98
N ARG A 334 5.20 -24.67 8.81
CA ARG A 334 4.12 -25.61 8.46
C ARG A 334 3.98 -26.76 9.44
N ASP A 335 5.11 -27.37 9.79
CA ASP A 335 5.14 -28.62 10.59
C ASP A 335 5.06 -28.36 12.10
N SER A 336 4.80 -27.12 12.51
CA SER A 336 4.66 -26.75 13.91
C SER A 336 3.21 -26.95 14.40
N ALA A 337 3.07 -27.42 15.65
CA ALA A 337 1.76 -27.48 16.30
C ALA A 337 1.10 -26.09 16.37
N PRO A 338 -0.25 -25.97 16.35
CA PRO A 338 -0.95 -24.68 16.33
C PRO A 338 -0.51 -23.72 17.45
N ARG A 339 -0.23 -24.25 18.65
CA ARG A 339 0.29 -23.44 19.77
C ARG A 339 1.68 -22.88 19.48
N ALA A 340 2.56 -23.64 18.85
CA ALA A 340 3.90 -23.20 18.49
C ALA A 340 3.85 -22.17 17.36
N GLN A 341 2.96 -22.34 16.39
CA GLN A 341 2.70 -21.33 15.35
C GLN A 341 2.20 -20.00 15.95
N TYR A 342 1.26 -20.05 16.92
CA TYR A 342 0.82 -18.87 17.64
C TYR A 342 1.98 -18.18 18.37
N GLN A 343 2.78 -18.94 19.12
CA GLN A 343 3.94 -18.40 19.84
C GLN A 343 4.99 -17.80 18.89
N TYR A 344 5.12 -18.33 17.68
CA TYR A 344 5.99 -17.75 16.65
C TYR A 344 5.62 -16.30 16.34
N TYR A 345 4.33 -15.95 16.22
CA TYR A 345 3.89 -14.58 16.04
C TYR A 345 4.03 -13.74 17.32
N VAL A 346 3.63 -14.28 18.46
CA VAL A 346 3.72 -13.60 19.77
C VAL A 346 5.16 -13.16 20.05
N ALA A 347 6.14 -14.01 19.74
CA ALA A 347 7.56 -13.77 20.00
C ALA A 347 8.25 -12.84 18.99
N ARG A 348 7.54 -12.35 17.94
CA ARG A 348 8.17 -11.42 16.99
C ARG A 348 8.67 -10.16 17.67
N ALA A 349 9.93 -9.84 17.41
CA ALA A 349 10.56 -8.63 17.93
C ALA A 349 9.91 -7.36 17.33
N ARG A 350 9.95 -6.30 18.12
CA ARG A 350 9.58 -4.94 17.68
C ARG A 350 10.85 -4.15 17.38
N ARG A 351 10.82 -3.36 16.32
CA ARG A 351 11.97 -2.53 15.94
C ARG A 351 11.50 -1.09 15.68
N SER A 352 12.31 -0.11 16.04
CA SER A 352 12.15 1.28 15.60
C SER A 352 12.90 1.49 14.29
N GLY A 353 12.36 2.33 13.42
CA GLY A 353 12.97 2.70 12.15
C GLY A 353 13.06 1.58 11.11
N ASP A 354 12.36 0.46 11.31
CA ASP A 354 12.28 -0.59 10.28
C ASP A 354 11.53 -0.05 9.04
N TYR A 355 12.09 -0.25 7.86
CA TYR A 355 11.54 0.28 6.62
C TYR A 355 10.15 -0.27 6.27
N HIS A 356 9.74 -1.42 6.82
CA HIS A 356 8.36 -1.88 6.69
C HIS A 356 7.33 -0.94 7.33
N GLY A 357 7.76 -0.11 8.29
CA GLY A 357 6.91 0.94 8.87
C GLY A 357 7.12 2.29 8.19
N GLN A 358 8.36 2.64 7.84
CA GLN A 358 8.70 3.92 7.21
C GLN A 358 8.04 4.08 5.84
N GLY A 359 8.05 3.04 5.00
CA GLY A 359 7.40 3.06 3.68
C GLY A 359 5.91 3.42 3.76
N PRO A 360 5.07 2.68 4.50
CA PRO A 360 3.65 3.00 4.65
C PRO A 360 3.35 4.40 5.17
N LEU A 361 4.20 4.98 6.03
CA LEU A 361 4.04 6.38 6.43
C LEU A 361 4.14 7.35 5.25
N THR A 362 5.08 7.12 4.33
CA THR A 362 5.18 7.95 3.11
C THR A 362 3.97 7.77 2.21
N TRP A 363 3.39 6.57 2.11
CA TRP A 363 2.21 6.33 1.28
C TRP A 363 0.97 7.04 1.82
N ILE A 364 0.76 6.98 3.16
CA ILE A 364 -0.34 7.73 3.79
C ILE A 364 -0.13 9.23 3.60
N ALA A 365 1.07 9.73 3.89
CA ALA A 365 1.39 11.14 3.71
C ALA A 365 1.08 11.60 2.28
N ALA A 366 1.54 10.85 1.28
CA ALA A 366 1.25 11.11 -0.13
C ALA A 366 -0.25 11.08 -0.44
N THR A 367 -1.00 10.15 0.16
CA THR A 367 -2.45 10.08 -0.03
C THR A 367 -3.16 11.26 0.61
N LEU A 368 -2.74 11.70 1.78
CA LEU A 368 -3.35 12.83 2.49
C LEU A 368 -2.96 14.19 1.89
N LEU A 369 -1.88 14.28 1.10
CA LEU A 369 -1.46 15.47 0.36
C LEU A 369 -2.25 15.69 -0.94
N ARG A 370 -2.83 14.65 -1.52
CA ARG A 370 -3.66 14.72 -2.74
C ARG A 370 -5.05 15.26 -2.44
#